data_abcc508de5024167b63f7bef0002f333
#
_entry.id   abcc508de5024167b63f7bef0002f333
#
_cell.length_a   1.000
_cell.length_b   1.000
_cell.length_c   1.000
_cell.angle_alpha   90.00
_cell.angle_beta   90.00
_cell.angle_gamma   90.00
#
_symmetry.space_group_name_H-M   'P 1'
#
loop_
_entity.id
_entity.type
_entity.pdbx_description
1 polymer ?
#
loop_
_entity_poly.entity_id
_entity_poly.type
_entity_poly.pdbx_seq_one_letter_code
_entity_poly.pdbx_strand_id
1 'polypeptide(L)'
;MSRKVVLLGPYPPPFGGVSVYISTLFEFLKGRGLHLWTYGDEEVRGERVHFMRDKRLGILPLVAREGRGARIADCTHFLFEYPSALVPVWVILKRLLGFEWVKIVHDGSLASRHKNFSPLRRALFRLAAGAVTEFVILNEETGRWLREEVGVTQNLSLVKSLFPLAEREEKVTLPAETEAALETYARRARKVCSVGVFIPDYGFLHAAQAVERLRREKGEDIGLLLLDGDFAREEAYQRKVLGGREWITVLKNVPHPNVFEILRRSDAFVRAFGLESYGLSRVEAIWCGLPVVATRSGETRGMLLYDFGDVDALTVQLRRALAGDHARATADWADTYRREAVENLRAITERLFAV
;
A
#
# COMPACT_ATOMS: atom_id res chain seq x y z
N MET A 1 -2.67 18.54 -29.43
CA MET A 1 -2.37 17.12 -29.19
C MET A 1 -2.53 16.86 -27.70
N SER A 2 -3.29 15.86 -27.28
CA SER A 2 -3.40 15.50 -25.87
C SER A 2 -2.02 15.12 -25.34
N ARG A 3 -1.68 15.60 -24.17
CA ARG A 3 -0.42 15.34 -23.50
C ARG A 3 -0.31 13.84 -23.16
N LYS A 4 0.85 13.23 -23.45
CA LYS A 4 1.09 11.83 -23.08
C LYS A 4 1.26 11.71 -21.58
N VAL A 5 0.56 10.75 -20.96
CA VAL A 5 0.63 10.45 -19.53
C VAL A 5 1.22 9.06 -19.34
N VAL A 6 2.23 8.96 -18.48
CA VAL A 6 2.94 7.72 -18.16
C VAL A 6 2.83 7.45 -16.67
N LEU A 7 2.41 6.25 -16.31
CA LEU A 7 2.46 5.73 -14.94
C LEU A 7 3.67 4.80 -14.81
N LEU A 8 4.54 5.09 -13.84
CA LEU A 8 5.79 4.37 -13.62
C LEU A 8 5.82 3.75 -12.21
N GLY A 9 5.99 2.44 -12.12
CA GLY A 9 6.16 1.77 -10.82
C GLY A 9 5.94 0.26 -10.86
N PRO A 10 5.95 -0.42 -9.69
CA PRO A 10 5.77 -1.87 -9.60
C PRO A 10 4.34 -2.29 -9.97
N TYR A 11 4.21 -3.49 -10.54
CA TYR A 11 2.92 -4.12 -10.83
C TYR A 11 2.86 -5.51 -10.19
N PRO A 12 1.70 -5.92 -9.67
CA PRO A 12 1.60 -7.23 -9.03
C PRO A 12 1.72 -8.40 -10.02
N PRO A 13 2.21 -9.58 -9.61
CA PRO A 13 2.82 -9.85 -8.31
C PRO A 13 4.21 -9.26 -8.15
N PRO A 14 4.73 -9.02 -6.91
CA PRO A 14 4.10 -9.31 -5.62
C PRO A 14 3.04 -8.28 -5.26
N PHE A 15 2.04 -8.69 -4.45
CA PHE A 15 0.95 -7.83 -4.00
C PHE A 15 1.37 -7.00 -2.78
N GLY A 16 1.55 -5.72 -2.99
CA GLY A 16 1.85 -4.72 -1.96
C GLY A 16 1.09 -3.42 -2.22
N GLY A 17 1.03 -2.53 -1.24
CA GLY A 17 0.23 -1.30 -1.35
C GLY A 17 0.48 -0.49 -2.61
N VAL A 18 1.75 -0.36 -3.04
CA VAL A 18 2.10 0.41 -4.25
C VAL A 18 1.73 -0.34 -5.54
N SER A 19 1.98 -1.65 -5.62
CA SER A 19 1.65 -2.42 -6.81
C SER A 19 0.13 -2.54 -7.02
N VAL A 20 -0.63 -2.68 -5.94
CA VAL A 20 -2.10 -2.64 -5.97
C VAL A 20 -2.60 -1.26 -6.38
N TYR A 21 -2.03 -0.18 -5.83
CA TYR A 21 -2.37 1.19 -6.24
C TYR A 21 -2.19 1.40 -7.74
N ILE A 22 -1.05 0.97 -8.30
CA ILE A 22 -0.73 1.13 -9.72
C ILE A 22 -1.66 0.31 -10.59
N SER A 23 -1.88 -0.97 -10.27
CA SER A 23 -2.79 -1.83 -11.06
C SER A 23 -4.21 -1.27 -11.06
N THR A 24 -4.72 -0.87 -9.90
CA THR A 24 -6.06 -0.27 -9.79
C THR A 24 -6.15 1.03 -10.59
N LEU A 25 -5.19 1.94 -10.42
CA LEU A 25 -5.19 3.22 -11.15
C LEU A 25 -5.08 3.02 -12.66
N PHE A 26 -4.24 2.07 -13.10
CA PHE A 26 -4.10 1.75 -14.52
C PHE A 26 -5.41 1.22 -15.11
N GLU A 27 -6.08 0.29 -14.43
CA GLU A 27 -7.36 -0.25 -14.89
C GLU A 27 -8.43 0.85 -15.06
N PHE A 28 -8.51 1.82 -14.15
CA PHE A 28 -9.43 2.94 -14.30
C PHE A 28 -9.08 3.91 -15.43
N LEU A 29 -7.78 4.08 -15.73
CA LEU A 29 -7.32 5.14 -16.61
C LEU A 29 -6.79 4.65 -17.98
N LYS A 30 -6.65 3.34 -18.21
CA LYS A 30 -6.14 2.79 -19.49
C LYS A 30 -6.93 3.27 -20.70
N GLY A 31 -8.26 3.42 -20.58
CA GLY A 31 -9.14 3.95 -21.64
C GLY A 31 -8.91 5.43 -21.97
N ARG A 32 -8.19 6.19 -21.11
CA ARG A 32 -7.82 7.59 -21.35
C ARG A 32 -6.46 7.77 -22.02
N GLY A 33 -5.82 6.70 -22.47
CA GLY A 33 -4.53 6.75 -23.14
C GLY A 33 -3.33 6.77 -22.19
N LEU A 34 -3.48 6.27 -20.95
CA LEU A 34 -2.39 6.10 -20.01
C LEU A 34 -1.43 5.00 -20.49
N HIS A 35 -0.12 5.31 -20.45
CA HIS A 35 0.95 4.33 -20.68
C HIS A 35 1.45 3.83 -19.34
N LEU A 36 1.60 2.51 -19.20
CA LEU A 36 2.17 1.88 -18.01
C LEU A 36 3.60 1.41 -18.30
N TRP A 37 4.55 1.91 -17.51
CA TRP A 37 5.92 1.39 -17.45
C TRP A 37 6.14 0.73 -16.09
N THR A 38 6.36 -0.56 -16.12
CA THR A 38 6.30 -1.36 -14.89
C THR A 38 7.38 -2.42 -14.79
N TYR A 39 7.54 -2.92 -13.58
CA TYR A 39 8.39 -4.04 -13.20
C TYR A 39 7.70 -4.86 -12.10
N GLY A 40 8.05 -6.13 -11.98
CA GLY A 40 7.49 -7.06 -11.00
C GLY A 40 8.14 -8.42 -11.18
N ASP A 41 7.59 -9.43 -10.52
CA ASP A 41 8.10 -10.80 -10.61
C ASP A 41 7.66 -11.49 -11.91
N GLU A 42 6.56 -11.04 -12.50
CA GLU A 42 6.02 -11.55 -13.75
C GLU A 42 5.94 -10.47 -14.82
N GLU A 43 6.19 -10.86 -16.08
CA GLU A 43 6.08 -9.96 -17.22
C GLU A 43 4.61 -9.69 -17.54
N VAL A 44 4.20 -8.43 -17.38
CA VAL A 44 2.86 -7.97 -17.74
C VAL A 44 2.84 -7.51 -19.20
N ARG A 45 1.84 -7.96 -19.97
CA ARG A 45 1.64 -7.62 -21.37
C ARG A 45 0.29 -6.95 -21.56
N GLY A 46 0.25 -6.00 -22.46
CA GLY A 46 -0.99 -5.31 -22.82
C GLY A 46 -0.76 -4.13 -23.75
N GLU A 47 -1.85 -3.56 -24.24
CA GLU A 47 -1.76 -2.31 -25.00
C GLU A 47 -1.24 -1.20 -24.10
N ARG A 48 -0.18 -0.48 -24.54
CA ARG A 48 0.48 0.58 -23.80
C ARG A 48 1.13 0.15 -22.48
N VAL A 49 1.41 -1.16 -22.31
CA VAL A 49 2.15 -1.71 -21.17
C VAL A 49 3.57 -2.03 -21.59
N HIS A 50 4.54 -1.53 -20.83
CA HIS A 50 5.97 -1.71 -21.08
C HIS A 50 6.64 -2.30 -19.84
N PHE A 51 7.04 -3.56 -19.92
CA PHE A 51 7.71 -4.24 -18.83
C PHE A 51 9.22 -3.97 -18.82
N MET A 52 9.75 -3.55 -17.68
CA MET A 52 11.15 -3.27 -17.46
C MET A 52 11.81 -4.44 -16.72
N ARG A 53 12.66 -5.21 -17.40
CA ARG A 53 13.42 -6.32 -16.78
C ARG A 53 14.37 -5.82 -15.68
N ASP A 54 14.98 -4.67 -15.89
CA ASP A 54 15.76 -3.98 -14.86
C ASP A 54 15.04 -2.67 -14.50
N LYS A 55 14.57 -2.59 -13.27
CA LYS A 55 13.80 -1.45 -12.78
C LYS A 55 14.56 -0.12 -12.79
N ARG A 56 15.90 -0.16 -12.74
CA ARG A 56 16.74 1.06 -12.72
C ARG A 56 17.17 1.46 -14.14
N LEU A 57 17.68 0.52 -14.92
CA LEU A 57 18.11 0.79 -16.29
C LEU A 57 16.91 1.01 -17.23
N GLY A 58 15.76 0.42 -16.94
CA GLY A 58 14.52 0.59 -17.70
C GLY A 58 13.99 2.03 -17.77
N ILE A 59 14.49 2.95 -16.94
CA ILE A 59 14.15 4.38 -17.05
C ILE A 59 14.72 5.03 -18.33
N LEU A 60 15.82 4.52 -18.87
CA LEU A 60 16.44 5.08 -20.08
C LEU A 60 15.58 4.86 -21.33
N PRO A 61 15.15 3.62 -21.67
CA PRO A 61 14.21 3.42 -22.75
C PRO A 61 12.85 4.07 -22.51
N LEU A 62 12.36 4.17 -21.26
CA LEU A 62 11.15 4.92 -20.93
C LEU A 62 11.29 6.37 -21.43
N VAL A 63 12.35 7.05 -20.98
CA VAL A 63 12.54 8.47 -21.27
C VAL A 63 12.82 8.69 -22.77
N ALA A 64 13.58 7.80 -23.42
CA ALA A 64 13.85 7.88 -24.86
C ALA A 64 12.57 7.75 -25.69
N ARG A 65 11.65 6.89 -25.30
CA ARG A 65 10.43 6.58 -26.05
C ARG A 65 9.25 7.50 -25.70
N GLU A 66 9.10 7.84 -24.44
CA GLU A 66 7.91 8.51 -23.92
C GLU A 66 8.19 9.94 -23.41
N GLY A 67 9.46 10.27 -23.09
CA GLY A 67 9.81 11.43 -22.28
C GLY A 67 9.47 12.78 -22.88
N ARG A 68 9.52 12.95 -24.21
CA ARG A 68 9.36 14.29 -24.80
C ARG A 68 7.99 14.90 -24.51
N GLY A 69 7.96 15.94 -23.67
CA GLY A 69 6.74 16.65 -23.27
C GLY A 69 5.72 15.82 -22.47
N ALA A 70 6.09 14.64 -22.03
CA ALA A 70 5.22 13.76 -21.27
C ALA A 70 4.99 14.24 -19.83
N ARG A 71 3.94 13.73 -19.19
CA ARG A 71 3.72 13.80 -17.74
C ARG A 71 3.93 12.42 -17.15
N ILE A 72 4.99 12.26 -16.33
CA ILE A 72 5.40 10.97 -15.76
C ILE A 72 5.01 10.95 -14.29
N ALA A 73 4.01 10.14 -13.97
CA ALA A 73 3.59 9.82 -12.60
C ALA A 73 4.47 8.70 -12.04
N ASP A 74 5.38 9.06 -11.14
CA ASP A 74 6.38 8.16 -10.59
C ASP A 74 5.98 7.65 -9.20
N CYS A 75 5.71 6.36 -9.13
CA CYS A 75 5.47 5.61 -7.89
C CYS A 75 6.68 4.77 -7.46
N THR A 76 7.86 4.93 -8.11
CA THR A 76 9.05 4.16 -7.76
C THR A 76 9.72 4.70 -6.51
N HIS A 77 10.42 3.84 -5.78
CA HIS A 77 11.18 4.28 -4.60
C HIS A 77 12.61 4.74 -4.93
N PHE A 78 13.20 4.27 -6.04
CA PHE A 78 14.64 4.41 -6.30
C PHE A 78 15.07 5.77 -6.87
N LEU A 79 14.14 6.62 -7.32
CA LEU A 79 14.45 7.97 -7.79
C LEU A 79 14.34 9.02 -6.68
N PHE A 80 13.46 8.82 -5.72
CA PHE A 80 13.16 9.80 -4.68
C PHE A 80 13.39 9.25 -3.27
N GLU A 81 12.64 8.22 -2.85
CA GLU A 81 12.68 7.69 -1.48
C GLU A 81 14.01 6.99 -1.13
N TYR A 82 14.67 6.41 -2.13
CA TYR A 82 16.03 5.82 -2.04
C TYR A 82 16.93 6.40 -3.12
N PRO A 83 17.30 7.70 -3.03
CA PRO A 83 18.03 8.37 -4.09
C PRO A 83 19.36 7.68 -4.40
N SER A 84 19.64 7.54 -5.67
CA SER A 84 20.81 6.82 -6.21
C SER A 84 21.54 7.68 -7.25
N ALA A 85 22.65 7.16 -7.79
CA ALA A 85 23.39 7.79 -8.88
C ALA A 85 22.56 8.02 -10.16
N LEU A 86 21.38 7.44 -10.28
CA LEU A 86 20.44 7.70 -11.38
C LEU A 86 19.73 9.06 -11.28
N VAL A 87 19.67 9.66 -10.10
CA VAL A 87 18.99 10.94 -9.89
C VAL A 87 19.55 12.06 -10.78
N PRO A 88 20.86 12.32 -10.84
CA PRO A 88 21.41 13.33 -11.76
C PRO A 88 21.06 13.06 -13.22
N VAL A 89 21.15 11.81 -13.67
CA VAL A 89 20.80 11.41 -15.04
C VAL A 89 19.33 11.72 -15.33
N TRP A 90 18.44 11.34 -14.42
CA TRP A 90 17.01 11.62 -14.52
C TRP A 90 16.70 13.12 -14.61
N VAL A 91 17.35 13.93 -13.79
CA VAL A 91 17.18 15.38 -13.77
C VAL A 91 17.69 16.04 -15.06
N ILE A 92 18.83 15.58 -15.60
CA ILE A 92 19.34 16.05 -16.89
C ILE A 92 18.36 15.70 -18.02
N LEU A 93 17.92 14.44 -18.08
CA LEU A 93 16.98 13.99 -19.11
C LEU A 93 15.64 14.74 -19.01
N LYS A 94 15.15 15.01 -17.80
CA LYS A 94 13.95 15.83 -17.57
C LYS A 94 14.10 17.21 -18.22
N ARG A 95 15.24 17.89 -18.00
CA ARG A 95 15.49 19.22 -18.56
C ARG A 95 15.60 19.20 -20.09
N LEU A 96 16.29 18.20 -20.64
CA LEU A 96 16.51 18.08 -22.09
C LEU A 96 15.22 17.75 -22.86
N LEU A 97 14.37 16.91 -22.31
CA LEU A 97 13.16 16.41 -22.96
C LEU A 97 11.88 17.13 -22.55
N GLY A 98 11.96 17.98 -21.53
CA GLY A 98 10.85 18.82 -21.08
C GLY A 98 9.68 18.06 -20.48
N PHE A 99 9.90 16.85 -19.89
CA PHE A 99 8.82 16.14 -19.24
C PHE A 99 8.52 16.69 -17.85
N GLU A 100 7.29 16.54 -17.42
CA GLU A 100 6.90 16.80 -16.03
C GLU A 100 7.06 15.54 -15.20
N TRP A 101 7.66 15.71 -14.03
CA TRP A 101 7.82 14.65 -13.06
C TRP A 101 6.83 14.85 -11.91
N VAL A 102 5.78 14.04 -11.87
CA VAL A 102 4.82 13.99 -10.77
C VAL A 102 5.24 12.88 -9.85
N LYS A 103 5.71 13.20 -8.64
CA LYS A 103 6.12 12.21 -7.66
C LYS A 103 4.96 11.85 -6.74
N ILE A 104 4.55 10.59 -6.75
CA ILE A 104 3.57 10.06 -5.81
C ILE A 104 4.32 9.41 -4.65
N VAL A 105 4.19 9.95 -3.44
CA VAL A 105 4.98 9.53 -2.27
C VAL A 105 4.19 8.50 -1.48
N HIS A 106 4.61 7.24 -1.57
CA HIS A 106 3.94 6.12 -0.90
C HIS A 106 4.58 5.73 0.45
N ASP A 107 5.79 6.18 0.74
CA ASP A 107 6.58 5.71 1.86
C ASP A 107 6.34 6.52 3.13
N GLY A 108 5.60 5.95 4.08
CA GLY A 108 5.34 6.56 5.40
C GLY A 108 6.59 6.68 6.29
N SER A 109 7.64 5.89 6.02
CA SER A 109 8.89 5.92 6.78
C SER A 109 9.93 6.92 6.25
N LEU A 110 9.61 7.63 5.16
CA LEU A 110 10.57 8.50 4.45
C LEU A 110 11.17 9.59 5.35
N ALA A 111 10.34 10.28 6.13
CA ALA A 111 10.79 11.33 7.04
C ALA A 111 11.78 10.80 8.09
N SER A 112 11.47 9.67 8.70
CA SER A 112 12.35 9.00 9.68
C SER A 112 13.65 8.55 9.04
N ARG A 113 13.58 7.95 7.85
CA ARG A 113 14.76 7.47 7.12
C ARG A 113 15.65 8.60 6.62
N HIS A 114 15.08 9.72 6.20
CA HIS A 114 15.82 10.90 5.74
C HIS A 114 16.78 11.43 6.81
N LYS A 115 16.42 11.34 8.10
CA LYS A 115 17.31 11.74 9.22
C LYS A 115 18.63 10.98 9.20
N ASN A 116 18.62 9.74 8.71
CA ASN A 116 19.77 8.84 8.64
C ASN A 116 20.48 8.83 7.28
N PHE A 117 20.12 9.71 6.35
CA PHE A 117 20.80 9.79 5.05
C PHE A 117 22.23 10.30 5.21
N SER A 118 23.16 9.65 4.50
CA SER A 118 24.53 10.19 4.34
C SER A 118 24.50 11.54 3.63
N PRO A 119 25.54 12.38 3.77
CA PRO A 119 25.60 13.68 3.07
C PRO A 119 25.33 13.57 1.57
N LEU A 120 25.92 12.58 0.91
CA LEU A 120 25.70 12.33 -0.52
C LEU A 120 24.23 12.00 -0.83
N ARG A 121 23.62 11.09 -0.07
CA ARG A 121 22.20 10.75 -0.27
C ARG A 121 21.29 11.94 -0.02
N ARG A 122 21.62 12.77 0.97
CA ARG A 122 20.89 14.01 1.26
C ARG A 122 20.99 15.03 0.12
N ALA A 123 22.18 15.15 -0.50
CA ALA A 123 22.37 16.00 -1.69
C ALA A 123 21.57 15.49 -2.89
N LEU A 124 21.61 14.18 -3.16
CA LEU A 124 20.82 13.54 -4.22
C LEU A 124 19.31 13.69 -3.99
N PHE A 125 18.87 13.54 -2.75
CA PHE A 125 17.47 13.74 -2.36
C PHE A 125 17.01 15.17 -2.62
N ARG A 126 17.80 16.17 -2.22
CA ARG A 126 17.50 17.59 -2.50
C ARG A 126 17.49 17.90 -4.01
N LEU A 127 18.41 17.32 -4.77
CA LEU A 127 18.42 17.43 -6.22
C LEU A 127 17.15 16.85 -6.84
N ALA A 128 16.72 15.67 -6.38
CA ALA A 128 15.47 15.04 -6.81
C ALA A 128 14.26 15.91 -6.43
N ALA A 129 14.19 16.35 -5.17
CA ALA A 129 13.11 17.19 -4.68
C ALA A 129 12.95 18.47 -5.47
N GLY A 130 14.06 19.16 -5.78
CA GLY A 130 14.05 20.38 -6.58
C GLY A 130 13.67 20.16 -8.06
N ALA A 131 13.79 18.93 -8.57
CA ALA A 131 13.45 18.58 -9.93
C ALA A 131 12.00 18.09 -10.13
N VAL A 132 11.32 17.62 -9.06
CA VAL A 132 9.92 17.22 -9.11
C VAL A 132 9.07 18.42 -9.54
N THR A 133 8.12 18.21 -10.43
CA THR A 133 7.19 19.24 -10.89
C THR A 133 6.00 19.38 -9.93
N GLU A 134 5.49 18.26 -9.45
CA GLU A 134 4.37 18.20 -8.53
C GLU A 134 4.51 16.97 -7.63
N PHE A 135 4.18 17.13 -6.35
CA PHE A 135 4.08 16.04 -5.42
C PHE A 135 2.62 15.65 -5.17
N VAL A 136 2.34 14.37 -5.24
CA VAL A 136 1.11 13.77 -4.73
C VAL A 136 1.45 13.03 -3.44
N ILE A 137 0.82 13.43 -2.36
CA ILE A 137 1.05 12.89 -1.01
C ILE A 137 -0.21 12.17 -0.53
N LEU A 138 -0.04 11.17 0.31
CA LEU A 138 -1.13 10.33 0.81
C LEU A 138 -1.64 10.76 2.19
N ASN A 139 -0.86 11.58 2.90
CA ASN A 139 -1.20 12.13 4.21
C ASN A 139 -0.59 13.51 4.41
N GLU A 140 -1.18 14.28 5.31
CA GLU A 140 -0.75 15.66 5.60
C GLU A 140 0.61 15.74 6.30
N GLU A 141 0.99 14.74 7.09
CA GLU A 141 2.25 14.68 7.81
C GLU A 141 3.44 14.69 6.83
N THR A 142 3.37 13.84 5.80
CA THR A 142 4.37 13.84 4.71
C THR A 142 4.43 15.19 4.00
N GLY A 143 3.28 15.82 3.77
CA GLY A 143 3.24 17.14 3.14
C GLY A 143 3.87 18.24 3.98
N ARG A 144 3.58 18.24 5.27
CA ARG A 144 4.18 19.17 6.23
C ARG A 144 5.69 18.99 6.29
N TRP A 145 6.16 17.76 6.45
CA TRP A 145 7.58 17.43 6.45
C TRP A 145 8.30 17.87 5.18
N LEU A 146 7.72 17.64 4.00
CA LEU A 146 8.30 18.09 2.72
C LEU A 146 8.43 19.61 2.64
N ARG A 147 7.46 20.36 3.17
CA ARG A 147 7.52 21.84 3.18
C ARG A 147 8.50 22.37 4.22
N GLU A 148 8.40 21.93 5.47
CA GLU A 148 9.08 22.53 6.60
C GLU A 148 10.53 22.05 6.74
N GLU A 149 10.79 20.75 6.51
CA GLU A 149 12.13 20.18 6.72
C GLU A 149 12.92 20.01 5.40
N VAL A 150 12.24 19.73 4.29
CA VAL A 150 12.91 19.56 2.97
C VAL A 150 12.95 20.87 2.20
N GLY A 151 12.03 21.80 2.44
CA GLY A 151 11.95 23.08 1.76
C GLY A 151 11.32 23.00 0.35
N VAL A 152 10.41 22.06 0.15
CA VAL A 152 9.68 21.91 -1.12
C VAL A 152 8.74 23.09 -1.33
N THR A 153 8.88 23.78 -2.46
CA THR A 153 8.04 24.92 -2.87
C THR A 153 7.04 24.59 -3.96
N GLN A 154 7.20 23.43 -4.61
CA GLN A 154 6.32 22.94 -5.68
C GLN A 154 4.92 22.61 -5.16
N ASN A 155 3.99 22.38 -6.08
CA ASN A 155 2.64 21.96 -5.74
C ASN A 155 2.64 20.63 -4.99
N LEU A 156 1.93 20.63 -3.87
CA LEU A 156 1.65 19.45 -3.06
C LEU A 156 0.15 19.19 -3.10
N SER A 157 -0.24 18.06 -3.64
CA SER A 157 -1.64 17.62 -3.71
C SER A 157 -1.86 16.43 -2.79
N LEU A 158 -2.78 16.58 -1.84
CA LEU A 158 -3.22 15.46 -1.01
C LEU A 158 -4.25 14.65 -1.79
N VAL A 159 -3.88 13.43 -2.20
CA VAL A 159 -4.77 12.47 -2.85
C VAL A 159 -4.49 11.10 -2.24
N LYS A 160 -5.45 10.59 -1.49
CA LYS A 160 -5.32 9.30 -0.80
C LYS A 160 -5.32 8.14 -1.80
N SER A 161 -4.69 7.03 -1.44
CA SER A 161 -4.54 5.87 -2.32
C SER A 161 -5.78 4.97 -2.45
N LEU A 162 -6.90 5.36 -1.85
CA LEU A 162 -8.16 4.65 -1.98
C LEU A 162 -8.87 5.06 -3.27
N PHE A 163 -9.19 4.08 -4.11
CA PHE A 163 -10.03 4.24 -5.29
C PHE A 163 -11.29 3.39 -5.18
N PRO A 164 -12.32 3.64 -6.00
CA PRO A 164 -13.49 2.77 -6.04
C PRO A 164 -13.04 1.33 -6.26
N LEU A 165 -13.57 0.41 -5.46
CA LEU A 165 -13.34 -0.99 -5.73
C LEU A 165 -14.03 -1.32 -7.04
N ALA A 166 -13.27 -1.86 -7.98
CA ALA A 166 -13.86 -2.36 -9.20
C ALA A 166 -14.72 -3.57 -8.82
N GLU A 167 -16.03 -3.39 -8.74
CA GLU A 167 -17.00 -4.50 -8.58
C GLU A 167 -16.88 -5.53 -9.71
N ARG A 168 -16.04 -5.23 -10.71
CA ARG A 168 -15.82 -5.96 -11.94
C ARG A 168 -14.52 -6.75 -12.00
N GLU A 169 -13.67 -6.70 -10.99
CA GLU A 169 -12.50 -7.56 -10.97
C GLU A 169 -12.97 -9.01 -10.75
N GLU A 170 -12.90 -9.82 -11.80
CA GLU A 170 -13.19 -11.24 -11.69
C GLU A 170 -12.24 -11.88 -10.67
N LYS A 171 -12.82 -12.66 -9.78
CA LYS A 171 -12.04 -13.42 -8.82
C LYS A 171 -11.14 -14.39 -9.56
N VAL A 172 -9.89 -14.42 -9.17
CA VAL A 172 -8.95 -15.41 -9.68
C VAL A 172 -9.19 -16.73 -8.95
N THR A 173 -9.25 -17.83 -9.68
CA THR A 173 -9.31 -19.17 -9.08
C THR A 173 -8.04 -19.38 -8.27
N LEU A 174 -8.20 -19.65 -6.98
CA LEU A 174 -7.07 -19.90 -6.09
C LEU A 174 -6.57 -21.34 -6.25
N PRO A 175 -5.28 -21.59 -5.96
CA PRO A 175 -4.75 -22.95 -5.87
C PRO A 175 -5.54 -23.79 -4.84
N ALA A 176 -5.71 -25.08 -5.09
CA ALA A 176 -6.48 -25.97 -4.21
C ALA A 176 -5.99 -25.97 -2.76
N GLU A 177 -4.68 -25.86 -2.54
CA GLU A 177 -4.09 -25.74 -1.19
C GLU A 177 -4.51 -24.46 -0.48
N THR A 178 -4.62 -23.35 -1.21
CA THR A 178 -5.07 -22.05 -0.68
C THR A 178 -6.56 -22.12 -0.31
N GLU A 179 -7.39 -22.73 -1.15
CA GLU A 179 -8.81 -22.95 -0.86
C GLU A 179 -8.99 -23.84 0.40
N ALA A 180 -8.26 -24.95 0.52
CA ALA A 180 -8.31 -25.82 1.70
C ALA A 180 -7.87 -25.09 2.98
N ALA A 181 -6.87 -24.22 2.89
CA ALA A 181 -6.43 -23.41 4.01
C ALA A 181 -7.49 -22.37 4.41
N LEU A 182 -8.17 -21.74 3.44
CA LEU A 182 -9.31 -20.84 3.68
C LEU A 182 -10.50 -21.56 4.32
N GLU A 183 -10.81 -22.78 3.89
CA GLU A 183 -11.85 -23.60 4.52
C GLU A 183 -11.52 -23.90 5.98
N THR A 184 -10.26 -24.23 6.27
CA THR A 184 -9.80 -24.48 7.64
C THR A 184 -9.95 -23.22 8.51
N TYR A 185 -9.59 -22.05 7.99
CA TYR A 185 -9.80 -20.77 8.68
C TYR A 185 -11.29 -20.46 8.86
N ALA A 186 -12.12 -20.73 7.85
CA ALA A 186 -13.57 -20.45 7.89
C ALA A 186 -14.33 -21.25 8.95
N ARG A 187 -13.80 -22.42 9.36
CA ARG A 187 -14.40 -23.29 10.42
C ARG A 187 -14.18 -22.73 11.82
N ARG A 188 -13.29 -21.75 12.03
CA ARG A 188 -13.05 -21.13 13.33
C ARG A 188 -14.28 -20.35 13.80
N ALA A 189 -14.57 -20.42 15.11
CA ALA A 189 -15.71 -19.72 15.69
C ALA A 189 -15.58 -18.18 15.57
N ARG A 190 -14.35 -17.67 15.69
CA ARG A 190 -13.99 -16.27 15.44
C ARG A 190 -12.81 -16.18 14.48
N LYS A 191 -12.82 -15.20 13.60
CA LYS A 191 -11.90 -15.07 12.49
C LYS A 191 -11.27 -13.69 12.47
N VAL A 192 -9.98 -13.64 12.73
CA VAL A 192 -9.17 -12.41 12.67
C VAL A 192 -8.26 -12.50 11.45
N CYS A 193 -8.16 -11.44 10.64
CA CYS A 193 -7.19 -11.40 9.57
C CYS A 193 -6.24 -10.19 9.67
N SER A 194 -5.09 -10.31 9.05
CA SER A 194 -4.07 -9.27 8.94
C SER A 194 -3.35 -9.38 7.59
N VAL A 195 -2.90 -8.26 7.05
CA VAL A 195 -2.17 -8.18 5.77
C VAL A 195 -0.79 -7.61 6.05
N GLY A 196 0.25 -8.16 5.42
CA GLY A 196 1.61 -7.65 5.59
C GLY A 196 2.67 -8.57 5.00
N VAL A 197 3.84 -8.57 5.63
CA VAL A 197 4.95 -9.48 5.34
C VAL A 197 5.65 -9.88 6.65
N PHE A 198 6.44 -10.96 6.62
CA PHE A 198 7.11 -11.48 7.82
C PHE A 198 8.39 -10.69 8.17
N ILE A 199 8.22 -9.40 8.50
CA ILE A 199 9.25 -8.57 9.14
C ILE A 199 8.67 -7.86 10.38
N PRO A 200 9.48 -7.50 11.38
CA PRO A 200 9.01 -6.95 12.66
C PRO A 200 8.07 -5.75 12.54
N ASP A 201 8.35 -4.84 11.61
CA ASP A 201 7.60 -3.59 11.44
C ASP A 201 6.11 -3.82 11.08
N TYR A 202 5.77 -4.97 10.46
CA TYR A 202 4.38 -5.32 10.12
C TYR A 202 3.60 -5.93 11.29
N GLY A 203 4.25 -6.24 12.41
CA GLY A 203 3.61 -6.60 13.67
C GLY A 203 2.78 -7.88 13.67
N PHE A 204 3.00 -8.83 12.76
CA PHE A 204 2.32 -10.12 12.79
C PHE A 204 2.49 -10.86 14.12
N LEU A 205 3.65 -10.69 14.78
CA LEU A 205 3.87 -11.26 16.11
C LEU A 205 2.93 -10.64 17.16
N HIS A 206 2.72 -9.32 17.11
CA HIS A 206 1.80 -8.64 18.03
C HIS A 206 0.36 -9.12 17.82
N ALA A 207 -0.07 -9.26 16.57
CA ALA A 207 -1.39 -9.83 16.26
C ALA A 207 -1.53 -11.27 16.78
N ALA A 208 -0.50 -12.12 16.56
CA ALA A 208 -0.49 -13.47 17.06
C ALA A 208 -0.55 -13.53 18.60
N GLN A 209 0.22 -12.70 19.30
CA GLN A 209 0.22 -12.62 20.76
C GLN A 209 -1.14 -12.16 21.33
N ALA A 210 -1.78 -11.16 20.69
CA ALA A 210 -3.09 -10.69 21.11
C ALA A 210 -4.17 -11.79 20.95
N VAL A 211 -4.18 -12.47 19.80
CA VAL A 211 -5.09 -13.60 19.57
C VAL A 211 -4.82 -14.75 20.55
N GLU A 212 -3.55 -15.09 20.80
CA GLU A 212 -3.15 -16.13 21.76
C GLU A 212 -3.67 -15.84 23.17
N ARG A 213 -3.62 -14.59 23.62
CA ARG A 213 -4.16 -14.17 24.92
C ARG A 213 -5.67 -14.34 24.99
N LEU A 214 -6.41 -13.88 23.97
CA LEU A 214 -7.87 -14.04 23.93
C LEU A 214 -8.28 -15.51 23.93
N ARG A 215 -7.57 -16.37 23.20
CA ARG A 215 -7.79 -17.83 23.22
C ARG A 215 -7.60 -18.42 24.62
N ARG A 216 -6.55 -18.01 25.33
CA ARG A 216 -6.24 -18.51 26.69
C ARG A 216 -7.20 -18.00 27.74
N GLU A 217 -7.61 -16.73 27.67
CA GLU A 217 -8.47 -16.12 28.69
C GLU A 217 -9.90 -16.65 28.68
N LYS A 218 -10.44 -16.99 27.53
CA LYS A 218 -11.86 -17.35 27.38
C LYS A 218 -12.10 -18.76 26.80
N GLY A 219 -11.04 -19.47 26.41
CA GLY A 219 -11.18 -20.73 25.69
C GLY A 219 -11.81 -20.58 24.30
N GLU A 220 -11.84 -19.39 23.74
CA GLU A 220 -12.48 -19.12 22.45
C GLU A 220 -11.67 -19.69 21.29
N ASP A 221 -12.33 -20.31 20.30
CA ASP A 221 -11.70 -20.77 19.07
C ASP A 221 -11.56 -19.63 18.08
N ILE A 222 -10.45 -18.86 18.22
CA ILE A 222 -10.11 -17.75 17.34
C ILE A 222 -9.02 -18.18 16.36
N GLY A 223 -9.28 -18.10 15.05
CA GLY A 223 -8.27 -18.25 13.99
C GLY A 223 -7.67 -16.92 13.59
N LEU A 224 -6.37 -16.91 13.27
CA LEU A 224 -5.66 -15.77 12.68
C LEU A 224 -5.23 -16.12 11.27
N LEU A 225 -5.71 -15.37 10.29
CA LEU A 225 -5.27 -15.45 8.90
C LEU A 225 -4.26 -14.34 8.61
N LEU A 226 -3.09 -14.70 8.14
CA LEU A 226 -2.03 -13.79 7.70
C LEU A 226 -1.95 -13.81 6.16
N LEU A 227 -2.30 -12.69 5.53
CA LEU A 227 -2.13 -12.49 4.11
C LEU A 227 -0.73 -11.90 3.88
N ASP A 228 0.18 -12.74 3.39
CA ASP A 228 1.60 -12.41 3.16
C ASP A 228 1.81 -11.97 1.72
N GLY A 229 2.26 -10.73 1.53
CA GLY A 229 2.63 -10.19 0.22
C GLY A 229 3.94 -10.77 -0.35
N ASP A 230 4.67 -11.55 0.42
CA ASP A 230 5.90 -12.31 0.10
C ASP A 230 7.04 -11.49 -0.56
N PHE A 231 6.99 -10.15 -0.45
CA PHE A 231 8.03 -9.26 -1.00
C PHE A 231 9.18 -8.97 -0.02
N ALA A 232 9.03 -9.32 1.27
CA ALA A 232 10.06 -9.22 2.30
C ALA A 232 9.80 -10.26 3.40
N ARG A 233 10.86 -10.93 3.86
CA ARG A 233 10.73 -11.96 4.89
C ARG A 233 12.01 -12.08 5.70
N GLU A 234 11.85 -12.14 7.02
CA GLU A 234 12.87 -12.56 7.98
C GLU A 234 12.47 -13.92 8.56
N GLU A 235 13.20 -14.98 8.21
CA GLU A 235 12.87 -16.34 8.63
C GLU A 235 12.80 -16.51 10.15
N ALA A 236 13.70 -15.86 10.90
CA ALA A 236 13.69 -15.91 12.36
C ALA A 236 12.42 -15.29 12.94
N TYR A 237 11.95 -14.20 12.35
CA TYR A 237 10.70 -13.56 12.73
C TYR A 237 9.49 -14.42 12.36
N GLN A 238 9.47 -15.00 11.16
CA GLN A 238 8.41 -15.92 10.74
C GLN A 238 8.29 -17.11 11.70
N ARG A 239 9.41 -17.73 12.09
CA ARG A 239 9.42 -18.81 13.09
C ARG A 239 8.83 -18.37 14.43
N LYS A 240 9.11 -17.13 14.89
CA LYS A 240 8.51 -16.56 16.11
C LYS A 240 6.99 -16.38 16.00
N VAL A 241 6.53 -15.90 14.85
CA VAL A 241 5.09 -15.67 14.60
C VAL A 241 4.34 -17.00 14.59
N LEU A 242 4.84 -17.97 13.84
CA LEU A 242 4.15 -19.25 13.65
C LEU A 242 4.27 -20.15 14.90
N GLY A 243 5.46 -20.37 15.42
CA GLY A 243 5.77 -20.92 16.74
C GLY A 243 4.91 -22.07 17.26
N GLY A 244 4.50 -23.02 16.39
CA GLY A 244 3.59 -24.11 16.78
C GLY A 244 2.11 -23.68 16.95
N ARG A 245 1.75 -22.51 16.46
CA ARG A 245 0.37 -21.98 16.53
C ARG A 245 -0.48 -22.52 15.39
N GLU A 246 -1.05 -23.70 15.53
CA GLU A 246 -1.89 -24.37 14.52
C GLU A 246 -3.18 -23.58 14.16
N TRP A 247 -3.51 -22.57 14.92
CA TRP A 247 -4.64 -21.68 14.66
C TRP A 247 -4.27 -20.48 13.75
N ILE A 248 -3.00 -20.39 13.33
CA ILE A 248 -2.57 -19.41 12.31
C ILE A 248 -2.61 -20.07 10.93
N THR A 249 -3.31 -19.43 10.01
CA THR A 249 -3.29 -19.76 8.57
C THR A 249 -2.49 -18.68 7.83
N VAL A 250 -1.61 -19.08 6.92
CA VAL A 250 -0.84 -18.15 6.09
C VAL A 250 -1.18 -18.37 4.63
N LEU A 251 -1.56 -17.30 3.93
CA LEU A 251 -1.77 -17.30 2.50
C LEU A 251 -0.82 -16.29 1.85
N LYS A 252 -0.17 -16.70 0.77
CA LYS A 252 0.82 -15.89 0.07
C LYS A 252 0.27 -15.37 -1.25
N ASN A 253 0.65 -14.13 -1.58
CA ASN A 253 0.38 -13.50 -2.87
C ASN A 253 -1.08 -13.68 -3.34
N VAL A 254 -2.03 -13.54 -2.39
CA VAL A 254 -3.46 -13.63 -2.73
C VAL A 254 -3.82 -12.48 -3.66
N PRO A 255 -4.42 -12.76 -4.82
CA PRO A 255 -4.87 -11.71 -5.74
C PRO A 255 -5.82 -10.74 -5.06
N HIS A 256 -5.66 -9.44 -5.36
CA HIS A 256 -6.41 -8.38 -4.68
C HIS A 256 -7.94 -8.56 -4.69
N PRO A 257 -8.59 -9.00 -5.79
CA PRO A 257 -10.03 -9.28 -5.78
C PRO A 257 -10.45 -10.34 -4.77
N ASN A 258 -9.59 -11.36 -4.55
CA ASN A 258 -9.87 -12.43 -3.58
C ASN A 258 -9.71 -11.96 -2.13
N VAL A 259 -8.88 -10.92 -1.88
CA VAL A 259 -8.71 -10.34 -0.54
C VAL A 259 -10.03 -9.81 0.01
N PHE A 260 -10.87 -9.17 -0.82
CA PHE A 260 -12.18 -8.66 -0.38
C PHE A 260 -13.13 -9.75 0.10
N GLU A 261 -13.10 -10.92 -0.53
CA GLU A 261 -13.90 -12.05 -0.06
C GLU A 261 -13.43 -12.55 1.30
N ILE A 262 -12.12 -12.64 1.49
CA ILE A 262 -11.51 -13.02 2.76
C ILE A 262 -11.87 -12.02 3.86
N LEU A 263 -11.77 -10.71 3.57
CA LEU A 263 -12.17 -9.66 4.50
C LEU A 263 -13.63 -9.82 4.92
N ARG A 264 -14.56 -10.02 3.98
CA ARG A 264 -16.00 -10.19 4.28
C ARG A 264 -16.32 -11.46 5.10
N ARG A 265 -15.44 -12.45 5.09
CA ARG A 265 -15.59 -13.70 5.87
C ARG A 265 -14.91 -13.63 7.24
N SER A 266 -14.21 -12.55 7.55
CA SER A 266 -13.54 -12.33 8.84
C SER A 266 -14.43 -11.55 9.81
N ASP A 267 -14.13 -11.62 11.11
CA ASP A 267 -14.88 -10.93 12.17
C ASP A 267 -14.15 -9.67 12.66
N ALA A 268 -12.83 -9.60 12.48
CA ALA A 268 -12.01 -8.41 12.77
C ALA A 268 -10.74 -8.36 11.90
N PHE A 269 -10.26 -7.16 11.64
CA PHE A 269 -9.00 -6.92 10.96
C PHE A 269 -7.98 -6.26 11.88
N VAL A 270 -6.75 -6.76 11.89
CA VAL A 270 -5.63 -6.18 12.64
C VAL A 270 -4.57 -5.65 11.69
N ARG A 271 -4.24 -4.36 11.81
CA ARG A 271 -3.13 -3.76 11.09
C ARG A 271 -2.10 -3.21 12.08
N ALA A 272 -1.10 -4.02 12.37
CA ALA A 272 -0.09 -3.73 13.37
C ALA A 272 1.19 -3.09 12.78
N PHE A 273 1.08 -2.32 11.72
CA PHE A 273 2.22 -1.66 11.09
C PHE A 273 2.49 -0.29 11.71
N GLY A 274 3.75 -0.05 12.10
CA GLY A 274 4.12 1.14 12.89
C GLY A 274 4.25 2.44 12.09
N LEU A 275 4.55 2.38 10.77
CA LEU A 275 4.92 3.54 9.94
C LEU A 275 4.08 3.60 8.64
N GLU A 276 2.77 3.60 8.80
CA GLU A 276 1.86 3.61 7.67
C GLU A 276 1.79 5.01 7.00
N SER A 277 1.83 5.06 5.67
CA SER A 277 1.57 6.31 4.93
C SER A 277 0.07 6.59 4.83
N TYR A 278 -0.70 5.60 4.38
CA TYR A 278 -2.16 5.64 4.32
C TYR A 278 -2.78 4.39 4.97
N GLY A 279 -2.31 3.20 4.58
CA GLY A 279 -2.83 1.94 5.09
C GLY A 279 -4.05 1.45 4.32
N LEU A 280 -3.90 1.26 3.01
CA LEU A 280 -4.99 0.87 2.12
C LEU A 280 -5.79 -0.33 2.65
N SER A 281 -5.12 -1.40 3.10
CA SER A 281 -5.80 -2.62 3.57
C SER A 281 -6.72 -2.41 4.78
N ARG A 282 -6.41 -1.44 5.67
CA ARG A 282 -7.29 -1.13 6.80
C ARG A 282 -8.58 -0.43 6.38
N VAL A 283 -8.47 0.42 5.35
CA VAL A 283 -9.62 1.12 4.78
C VAL A 283 -10.48 0.16 3.96
N GLU A 284 -9.86 -0.75 3.21
CA GLU A 284 -10.54 -1.84 2.50
C GLU A 284 -11.29 -2.77 3.46
N ALA A 285 -10.74 -3.05 4.64
CA ALA A 285 -11.42 -3.82 5.67
C ALA A 285 -12.69 -3.09 6.18
N ILE A 286 -12.60 -1.77 6.47
CA ILE A 286 -13.78 -0.98 6.83
C ILE A 286 -14.79 -0.95 5.69
N TRP A 287 -14.34 -0.79 4.45
CA TRP A 287 -15.22 -0.85 3.27
C TRP A 287 -16.02 -2.15 3.20
N CYS A 288 -15.41 -3.26 3.60
CA CYS A 288 -16.07 -4.56 3.70
C CYS A 288 -16.97 -4.72 4.93
N GLY A 289 -17.11 -3.68 5.77
CA GLY A 289 -17.89 -3.72 7.01
C GLY A 289 -17.15 -4.38 8.18
N LEU A 290 -15.84 -4.58 8.08
CA LEU A 290 -15.04 -5.27 9.07
C LEU A 290 -14.45 -4.28 10.08
N PRO A 291 -14.66 -4.47 11.40
CA PRO A 291 -14.05 -3.63 12.42
C PRO A 291 -12.53 -3.78 12.39
N VAL A 292 -11.83 -2.64 12.43
CA VAL A 292 -10.38 -2.56 12.29
C VAL A 292 -9.74 -2.14 13.60
N VAL A 293 -8.73 -2.90 14.01
CA VAL A 293 -7.79 -2.53 15.08
C VAL A 293 -6.46 -2.17 14.43
N ALA A 294 -5.99 -0.95 14.62
CA ALA A 294 -4.81 -0.44 13.93
C ALA A 294 -3.93 0.44 14.82
N THR A 295 -2.69 0.61 14.42
CA THR A 295 -1.77 1.58 15.02
C THR A 295 -2.18 3.01 14.70
N ARG A 296 -1.69 3.99 15.49
CA ARG A 296 -1.96 5.43 15.34
C ARG A 296 -1.21 6.09 14.18
N SER A 297 -0.83 5.36 13.14
CA SER A 297 -0.13 5.89 11.96
C SER A 297 -1.00 5.74 10.70
N GLY A 298 -0.86 6.61 9.73
CA GLY A 298 -1.65 6.61 8.49
C GLY A 298 -3.11 7.01 8.69
N GLU A 299 -4.03 6.42 7.92
CA GLU A 299 -5.48 6.66 8.09
C GLU A 299 -5.98 5.94 9.35
N THR A 300 -6.69 6.66 10.21
CA THR A 300 -7.11 6.16 11.53
C THR A 300 -8.61 6.29 11.80
N ARG A 301 -9.35 6.98 10.93
CA ARG A 301 -10.77 7.24 11.11
C ARG A 301 -11.60 5.96 11.05
N GLY A 302 -12.51 5.80 12.00
CA GLY A 302 -13.38 4.61 12.07
C GLY A 302 -12.69 3.35 12.61
N MET A 303 -11.54 3.49 13.27
CA MET A 303 -10.73 2.35 13.76
C MET A 303 -10.58 2.38 15.27
N LEU A 304 -10.38 1.21 15.85
CA LEU A 304 -9.95 1.01 17.22
C LEU A 304 -8.41 1.13 17.27
N LEU A 305 -7.89 2.12 17.97
CA LEU A 305 -6.48 2.48 17.89
C LEU A 305 -5.69 2.00 19.12
N TYR A 306 -4.42 1.63 18.87
CA TYR A 306 -3.44 1.31 19.89
C TYR A 306 -2.04 1.79 19.47
N ASP A 307 -1.07 1.84 20.39
CA ASP A 307 0.30 2.22 20.08
C ASP A 307 1.13 1.00 19.64
N PHE A 308 1.95 1.16 18.59
CA PHE A 308 2.76 0.06 18.07
C PHE A 308 3.62 -0.59 19.15
N GLY A 309 3.56 -1.91 19.27
CA GLY A 309 4.25 -2.68 20.31
C GLY A 309 3.45 -2.92 21.58
N ASP A 310 2.37 -2.16 21.83
CA ASP A 310 1.50 -2.35 22.99
C ASP A 310 0.50 -3.49 22.72
N VAL A 311 0.94 -4.72 23.01
CA VAL A 311 0.12 -5.93 22.83
C VAL A 311 -1.05 -5.98 23.80
N ASP A 312 -0.96 -5.34 24.97
CA ASP A 312 -2.03 -5.30 25.96
C ASP A 312 -3.19 -4.44 25.43
N ALA A 313 -2.87 -3.22 24.96
CA ALA A 313 -3.87 -2.37 24.34
C ALA A 313 -4.45 -3.01 23.06
N LEU A 314 -3.61 -3.64 22.21
CA LEU A 314 -4.08 -4.38 21.05
C LEU A 314 -5.10 -5.46 21.44
N THR A 315 -4.81 -6.25 22.50
CA THR A 315 -5.70 -7.31 22.98
C THR A 315 -7.05 -6.75 23.42
N VAL A 316 -7.04 -5.62 24.15
CA VAL A 316 -8.28 -4.93 24.58
C VAL A 316 -9.10 -4.47 23.38
N GLN A 317 -8.47 -3.81 22.41
CA GLN A 317 -9.16 -3.31 21.23
C GLN A 317 -9.68 -4.45 20.33
N LEU A 318 -8.93 -5.54 20.20
CA LEU A 318 -9.35 -6.70 19.43
C LEU A 318 -10.57 -7.39 20.08
N ARG A 319 -10.60 -7.47 21.41
CA ARG A 319 -11.78 -7.97 22.16
C ARG A 319 -13.02 -7.13 21.87
N ARG A 320 -12.89 -5.80 21.87
CA ARG A 320 -13.99 -4.88 21.53
C ARG A 320 -14.47 -5.05 20.10
N ALA A 321 -13.53 -5.20 19.15
CA ALA A 321 -13.85 -5.47 17.75
C ALA A 321 -14.68 -6.75 17.60
N LEU A 322 -14.23 -7.85 18.23
CA LEU A 322 -14.90 -9.15 18.19
C LEU A 322 -16.25 -9.16 18.94
N ALA A 323 -16.43 -8.29 19.94
CA ALA A 323 -17.70 -8.13 20.64
C ALA A 323 -18.75 -7.35 19.83
N GLY A 324 -18.34 -6.70 18.73
CA GLY A 324 -19.23 -5.86 17.91
C GLY A 324 -19.41 -4.44 18.41
N ASP A 325 -18.68 -3.99 19.43
CA ASP A 325 -18.79 -2.65 20.03
C ASP A 325 -18.54 -1.50 19.02
N HIS A 326 -17.92 -1.80 17.88
CA HIS A 326 -17.53 -0.82 16.87
C HIS A 326 -18.30 -0.94 15.55
N ALA A 327 -19.26 -1.85 15.44
CA ALA A 327 -19.92 -2.18 14.17
C ALA A 327 -20.62 -0.98 13.52
N ARG A 328 -21.32 -0.14 14.31
CA ARG A 328 -21.99 1.06 13.80
C ARG A 328 -21.00 2.07 13.23
N ALA A 329 -19.94 2.38 13.98
CA ALA A 329 -18.91 3.32 13.50
C ALA A 329 -18.21 2.79 12.24
N THR A 330 -17.97 1.49 12.15
CA THR A 330 -17.41 0.85 10.94
C THR A 330 -18.33 1.06 9.74
N ALA A 331 -19.64 0.87 9.89
CA ALA A 331 -20.61 1.07 8.80
C ALA A 331 -20.65 2.54 8.33
N ASP A 332 -20.72 3.50 9.26
CA ASP A 332 -20.75 4.94 8.97
C ASP A 332 -19.49 5.38 8.18
N TRP A 333 -18.31 4.84 8.56
CA TRP A 333 -17.07 5.12 7.87
C TRP A 333 -16.92 4.39 6.55
N ALA A 334 -17.49 3.21 6.38
CA ALA A 334 -17.52 2.51 5.09
C ALA A 334 -18.18 3.36 4.00
N ASP A 335 -19.31 4.00 4.30
CA ASP A 335 -19.99 4.91 3.36
C ASP A 335 -19.17 6.19 3.08
N THR A 336 -18.47 6.70 4.09
CA THR A 336 -17.57 7.84 3.90
C THR A 336 -16.41 7.48 2.97
N TYR A 337 -15.77 6.34 3.16
CA TYR A 337 -14.67 5.89 2.31
C TYR A 337 -15.12 5.58 0.87
N ARG A 338 -16.35 5.09 0.66
CA ARG A 338 -16.90 4.91 -0.70
C ARG A 338 -16.99 6.22 -1.45
N ARG A 339 -17.44 7.31 -0.79
CA ARG A 339 -17.48 8.66 -1.40
C ARG A 339 -16.07 9.19 -1.66
N GLU A 340 -15.18 9.14 -0.65
CA GLU A 340 -13.80 9.60 -0.78
C GLU A 340 -13.04 8.87 -1.89
N ALA A 341 -13.31 7.59 -2.13
CA ALA A 341 -12.69 6.82 -3.21
C ALA A 341 -12.97 7.41 -4.60
N VAL A 342 -14.22 7.83 -4.84
CA VAL A 342 -14.61 8.48 -6.10
C VAL A 342 -13.93 9.84 -6.24
N GLU A 343 -13.87 10.62 -5.16
CA GLU A 343 -13.20 11.92 -5.13
C GLU A 343 -11.70 11.78 -5.37
N ASN A 344 -11.04 10.80 -4.76
CA ASN A 344 -9.61 10.51 -4.97
C ASN A 344 -9.32 10.13 -6.43
N LEU A 345 -10.15 9.26 -7.03
CA LEU A 345 -9.99 8.88 -8.44
C LEU A 345 -10.15 10.10 -9.36
N ARG A 346 -11.13 10.96 -9.08
CA ARG A 346 -11.30 12.20 -9.82
C ARG A 346 -10.09 13.12 -9.65
N ALA A 347 -9.66 13.35 -8.42
CA ALA A 347 -8.54 14.24 -8.11
C ALA A 347 -7.23 13.78 -8.77
N ILE A 348 -6.88 12.48 -8.69
CA ILE A 348 -5.68 11.97 -9.35
C ILE A 348 -5.80 12.03 -10.87
N THR A 349 -6.98 11.78 -11.43
CA THR A 349 -7.22 11.88 -12.86
C THR A 349 -7.01 13.32 -13.36
N GLU A 350 -7.57 14.30 -12.66
CA GLU A 350 -7.38 15.71 -12.98
C GLU A 350 -5.89 16.10 -12.92
N ARG A 351 -5.15 15.63 -11.90
CA ARG A 351 -3.71 15.88 -11.78
C ARG A 351 -2.88 15.24 -12.89
N LEU A 352 -3.23 14.05 -13.33
CA LEU A 352 -2.48 13.34 -14.37
C LEU A 352 -2.79 13.88 -15.79
N PHE A 353 -4.03 14.25 -16.06
CA PHE A 353 -4.50 14.64 -17.39
C PHE A 353 -4.81 16.14 -17.53
N ALA A 354 -4.53 16.97 -16.49
CA ALA A 354 -4.67 18.41 -16.63
C ALA A 354 -3.76 18.94 -17.77
N VAL A 355 -4.33 19.77 -18.61
CA VAL A 355 -3.66 20.44 -19.75
C VAL A 355 -2.94 21.71 -19.27
#